data_1482d5d5471c2dd9eb2b445644571a80
#
_entry.id   1482d5d5471c2dd9eb2b445644571a80
#
_cell.length_a   1.000
_cell.length_b   1.000
_cell.length_c   1.000
_cell.angle_alpha   90.00
_cell.angle_beta   90.00
_cell.angle_gamma   90.00
#
_symmetry.space_group_name_H-M   'P 1'
#
loop_
_entity.id
_entity.type
_entity.pdbx_description
1 polymer ?
#
loop_
_entity_poly.entity_id
_entity_poly.type
_entity_poly.pdbx_seq_one_letter_code
_entity_poly.pdbx_strand_id
1 'polypeptide(L)'
;MELSLRWAQRCREAFDKGRSTSMNPGAKLFGIVQGGMYEDLRQVSLAGLQDIGFDGYAIGGLSVGESKEDMDRILVDLLPSMPAEKPRYLMGVGTPQDLVRGVSLGVDMFDCVMPTRNGRNGHLFTSTGIVRIRNAQHKTADIPLDDKCSCYTCENFSRAYIHHLDRCGEMLGAMLMTTHNIHYYHNLMAQL
;
A
#
# COMPACT_ATOMS: atom_id res chain seq x y z
N MET A 1 -2.18 -13.98 -20.42
CA MET A 1 -2.97 -12.79 -20.70
C MET A 1 -4.43 -13.11 -21.04
N GLU A 2 -4.71 -13.81 -22.11
CA GLU A 2 -6.08 -14.17 -22.53
C GLU A 2 -6.91 -14.86 -21.45
N LEU A 3 -6.32 -15.77 -20.66
CA LEU A 3 -7.04 -16.42 -19.54
C LEU A 3 -7.50 -15.40 -18.49
N SER A 4 -6.64 -14.43 -18.13
CA SER A 4 -6.99 -13.37 -17.18
C SER A 4 -8.16 -12.52 -17.69
N LEU A 5 -8.16 -12.16 -18.97
CA LEU A 5 -9.26 -11.39 -19.57
C LEU A 5 -10.58 -12.18 -19.62
N ARG A 6 -10.53 -13.48 -19.96
CA ARG A 6 -11.73 -14.32 -19.89
C ARG A 6 -12.30 -14.42 -18.48
N TRP A 7 -11.46 -14.50 -17.46
CA TRP A 7 -11.91 -14.48 -16.07
C TRP A 7 -12.43 -13.10 -15.66
N ALA A 8 -11.81 -12.03 -16.08
CA ALA A 8 -12.26 -10.66 -15.83
C ALA A 8 -13.70 -10.44 -16.37
N GLN A 9 -13.96 -10.88 -17.62
CA GLN A 9 -15.29 -10.84 -18.22
C GLN A 9 -16.31 -11.61 -17.38
N ARG A 10 -16.00 -12.85 -16.99
CA ARG A 10 -16.88 -13.66 -16.15
C ARG A 10 -17.15 -13.04 -14.78
N CYS A 11 -16.12 -12.44 -14.18
CA CYS A 11 -16.25 -11.73 -12.91
C CYS A 11 -17.18 -10.51 -13.05
N ARG A 12 -17.04 -9.72 -14.12
CA ARG A 12 -17.91 -8.58 -14.40
C ARG A 12 -19.38 -9.01 -14.54
N GLU A 13 -19.64 -10.04 -15.34
CA GLU A 13 -20.99 -10.58 -15.54
C GLU A 13 -21.61 -11.11 -14.24
N ALA A 14 -20.82 -11.86 -13.44
CA ALA A 14 -21.30 -12.40 -12.16
C ALA A 14 -21.57 -11.28 -11.15
N PHE A 15 -20.71 -10.27 -11.10
CA PHE A 15 -20.88 -9.11 -10.23
C PHE A 15 -22.17 -8.34 -10.57
N ASP A 16 -22.42 -8.08 -11.85
CA ASP A 16 -23.61 -7.34 -12.29
C ASP A 16 -24.89 -8.11 -11.99
N LYS A 17 -24.91 -9.43 -12.23
CA LYS A 17 -26.06 -10.29 -11.90
C LYS A 17 -26.33 -10.33 -10.39
N GLY A 18 -25.28 -10.36 -9.56
CA GLY A 18 -25.42 -10.45 -8.10
C GLY A 18 -25.66 -9.11 -7.40
N ARG A 19 -25.50 -7.99 -8.09
CA ARG A 19 -25.46 -6.65 -7.47
C ARG A 19 -26.74 -6.30 -6.70
N SER A 20 -27.91 -6.62 -7.24
CA SER A 20 -29.21 -6.30 -6.62
C SER A 20 -29.52 -7.12 -5.37
N THR A 21 -28.90 -8.30 -5.24
CA THR A 21 -29.08 -9.22 -4.10
C THR A 21 -27.88 -9.18 -3.13
N SER A 22 -26.86 -8.38 -3.43
CA SER A 22 -25.67 -8.24 -2.60
C SER A 22 -25.98 -7.53 -1.28
N MET A 23 -25.31 -7.92 -0.19
CA MET A 23 -25.32 -7.19 1.09
C MET A 23 -24.72 -5.77 0.95
N ASN A 24 -23.89 -5.54 -0.07
CA ASN A 24 -23.35 -4.23 -0.39
C ASN A 24 -23.58 -3.88 -1.87
N PRO A 25 -24.77 -3.37 -2.24
CA PRO A 25 -25.09 -3.01 -3.62
C PRO A 25 -24.27 -1.82 -4.15
N GLY A 26 -23.63 -1.05 -3.25
CA GLY A 26 -22.71 0.05 -3.59
C GLY A 26 -21.28 -0.38 -3.88
N ALA A 27 -20.94 -1.67 -3.75
CA ALA A 27 -19.59 -2.19 -4.02
C ALA A 27 -19.14 -1.86 -5.45
N LYS A 28 -17.82 -1.70 -5.60
CA LYS A 28 -17.15 -1.41 -6.87
C LYS A 28 -16.27 -2.60 -7.26
N LEU A 29 -16.15 -2.85 -8.56
CA LEU A 29 -15.30 -3.91 -9.09
C LEU A 29 -14.13 -3.33 -9.87
N PHE A 30 -12.91 -3.74 -9.50
CA PHE A 30 -11.69 -3.34 -10.17
C PHE A 30 -11.19 -4.40 -11.14
N GLY A 31 -10.77 -3.97 -12.34
CA GLY A 31 -10.02 -4.79 -13.27
C GLY A 31 -8.54 -4.78 -12.92
N ILE A 32 -7.90 -5.96 -12.89
CA ILE A 32 -6.49 -6.07 -12.53
C ILE A 32 -5.63 -6.26 -13.77
N VAL A 33 -4.81 -5.27 -14.11
CA VAL A 33 -3.84 -5.34 -15.21
C VAL A 33 -2.74 -6.32 -14.85
N GLN A 34 -2.53 -7.31 -15.70
CA GLN A 34 -1.47 -8.32 -15.60
C GLN A 34 -0.52 -8.20 -16.80
N GLY A 35 0.63 -8.89 -16.77
CA GLY A 35 1.59 -8.88 -17.91
C GLY A 35 3.05 -9.07 -17.50
N GLY A 36 3.31 -9.32 -16.20
CA GLY A 36 4.69 -9.43 -15.68
C GLY A 36 5.48 -8.15 -15.95
N MET A 37 6.72 -8.30 -16.41
CA MET A 37 7.61 -7.19 -16.76
C MET A 37 7.57 -6.82 -18.27
N TYR A 38 6.51 -7.25 -18.99
CA TYR A 38 6.34 -7.02 -20.43
C TYR A 38 5.30 -5.91 -20.66
N GLU A 39 5.76 -4.77 -21.18
CA GLU A 39 4.96 -3.57 -21.42
C GLU A 39 3.82 -3.84 -22.41
N ASP A 40 4.14 -4.48 -23.53
CA ASP A 40 3.17 -4.87 -24.56
C ASP A 40 2.03 -5.74 -24.02
N LEU A 41 2.36 -6.72 -23.16
CA LEU A 41 1.35 -7.58 -22.53
C LEU A 41 0.48 -6.80 -21.52
N ARG A 42 1.05 -5.81 -20.84
CA ARG A 42 0.29 -4.95 -19.92
C ARG A 42 -0.65 -4.02 -20.69
N GLN A 43 -0.21 -3.47 -21.82
CA GLN A 43 -1.07 -2.65 -22.68
C GLN A 43 -2.23 -3.47 -23.27
N VAL A 44 -1.98 -4.70 -23.74
CA VAL A 44 -3.05 -5.64 -24.17
C VAL A 44 -4.01 -5.97 -23.03
N SER A 45 -3.49 -6.19 -21.82
CA SER A 45 -4.33 -6.44 -20.64
C SER A 45 -5.21 -5.24 -20.31
N LEU A 46 -4.65 -4.06 -20.29
CA LEU A 46 -5.37 -2.82 -19.99
C LEU A 46 -6.48 -2.58 -21.02
N ALA A 47 -6.17 -2.66 -22.31
CA ALA A 47 -7.15 -2.46 -23.38
C ALA A 47 -8.35 -3.44 -23.22
N GLY A 48 -8.07 -4.74 -23.05
CA GLY A 48 -9.14 -5.72 -22.87
C GLY A 48 -9.97 -5.49 -21.59
N LEU A 49 -9.36 -5.00 -20.51
CA LEU A 49 -10.09 -4.63 -19.29
C LEU A 49 -10.95 -3.36 -19.48
N GLN A 50 -10.46 -2.41 -20.26
CA GLN A 50 -11.23 -1.20 -20.61
C GLN A 50 -12.45 -1.54 -21.47
N ASP A 51 -12.31 -2.46 -22.42
CA ASP A 51 -13.43 -2.96 -23.25
C ASP A 51 -14.52 -3.66 -22.40
N ILE A 52 -14.12 -4.42 -21.39
CA ILE A 52 -15.06 -5.04 -20.43
C ILE A 52 -15.76 -3.99 -19.56
N GLY A 53 -15.01 -2.98 -19.11
CA GLY A 53 -15.49 -1.90 -18.25
C GLY A 53 -15.52 -2.23 -16.76
N PHE A 54 -14.69 -1.50 -15.99
CA PHE A 54 -14.58 -1.63 -14.54
C PHE A 54 -14.75 -0.28 -13.85
N ASP A 55 -15.03 -0.30 -12.54
CA ASP A 55 -15.20 0.90 -11.73
C ASP A 55 -13.85 1.57 -11.41
N GLY A 56 -12.75 0.83 -11.48
CA GLY A 56 -11.37 1.26 -11.32
C GLY A 56 -10.42 0.20 -11.88
N TYR A 57 -9.14 0.51 -11.91
CA TYR A 57 -8.10 -0.38 -12.45
C TYR A 57 -6.97 -0.57 -11.47
N ALA A 58 -6.59 -1.81 -11.22
CA ALA A 58 -5.47 -2.16 -10.37
C ALA A 58 -4.27 -2.63 -11.21
N ILE A 59 -3.07 -2.36 -10.74
CA ILE A 59 -1.81 -2.83 -11.32
C ILE A 59 -1.33 -3.99 -10.46
N GLY A 60 -1.49 -5.22 -10.98
CA GLY A 60 -1.07 -6.44 -10.31
C GLY A 60 0.27 -6.98 -10.81
N GLY A 61 0.80 -7.98 -10.12
CA GLY A 61 2.04 -8.67 -10.52
C GLY A 61 3.29 -7.80 -10.46
N LEU A 62 3.31 -6.82 -9.56
CA LEU A 62 4.48 -6.05 -9.14
C LEU A 62 4.75 -6.30 -7.65
N SER A 63 5.93 -5.91 -7.16
CA SER A 63 6.40 -6.15 -5.77
C SER A 63 6.48 -7.65 -5.42
N VAL A 64 6.86 -8.47 -6.40
CA VAL A 64 7.01 -9.93 -6.28
C VAL A 64 8.45 -10.42 -6.48
N GLY A 65 9.41 -9.48 -6.50
CA GLY A 65 10.85 -9.78 -6.59
C GLY A 65 11.61 -9.06 -7.70
N GLU A 66 10.93 -8.25 -8.50
CA GLU A 66 11.57 -7.37 -9.49
C GLU A 66 12.36 -6.24 -8.83
N SER A 67 13.24 -5.60 -9.60
CA SER A 67 13.97 -4.41 -9.18
C SER A 67 13.05 -3.18 -9.08
N LYS A 68 13.47 -2.15 -8.33
CA LYS A 68 12.72 -0.88 -8.27
C LYS A 68 12.70 -0.17 -9.62
N GLU A 69 13.78 -0.30 -10.37
CA GLU A 69 13.93 0.23 -11.73
C GLU A 69 12.93 -0.41 -12.69
N ASP A 70 12.76 -1.73 -12.61
CA ASP A 70 11.77 -2.45 -13.44
C ASP A 70 10.34 -2.06 -13.07
N MET A 71 10.04 -1.97 -11.77
CA MET A 71 8.74 -1.50 -11.32
C MET A 71 8.45 -0.09 -11.83
N ASP A 72 9.40 0.85 -11.69
CA ASP A 72 9.25 2.23 -12.16
C ASP A 72 9.05 2.30 -13.69
N ARG A 73 9.82 1.53 -14.45
CA ARG A 73 9.68 1.42 -15.91
C ARG A 73 8.27 1.00 -16.33
N ILE A 74 7.74 -0.03 -15.69
CA ILE A 74 6.36 -0.50 -15.94
C ILE A 74 5.32 0.56 -15.59
N LEU A 75 5.48 1.26 -14.46
CA LEU A 75 4.53 2.30 -14.05
C LEU A 75 4.55 3.49 -15.00
N VAL A 76 5.73 3.91 -15.44
CA VAL A 76 5.91 5.02 -16.41
C VAL A 76 5.27 4.70 -17.77
N ASP A 77 5.37 3.44 -18.24
CA ASP A 77 4.73 3.01 -19.48
C ASP A 77 3.20 2.88 -19.37
N LEU A 78 2.72 2.28 -18.27
CA LEU A 78 1.33 1.87 -18.16
C LEU A 78 0.38 3.00 -17.73
N LEU A 79 0.78 3.81 -16.74
CA LEU A 79 -0.10 4.79 -16.10
C LEU A 79 -0.67 5.85 -17.05
N PRO A 80 0.08 6.37 -18.05
CA PRO A 80 -0.48 7.31 -19.03
C PRO A 80 -1.65 6.74 -19.85
N SER A 81 -1.71 5.42 -20.04
CA SER A 81 -2.78 4.73 -20.76
C SER A 81 -3.99 4.39 -19.90
N MET A 82 -3.86 4.47 -18.57
CA MET A 82 -4.97 4.19 -17.64
C MET A 82 -5.93 5.39 -17.57
N PRO A 83 -7.26 5.16 -17.54
CA PRO A 83 -8.26 6.22 -17.43
C PRO A 83 -8.02 7.12 -16.21
N ALA A 84 -7.89 8.44 -16.44
CA ALA A 84 -7.59 9.40 -15.38
C ALA A 84 -8.80 9.67 -14.46
N GLU A 85 -10.01 9.43 -14.97
CA GLU A 85 -11.27 9.61 -14.25
C GLU A 85 -11.66 8.42 -13.37
N LYS A 86 -10.86 7.35 -13.36
CA LYS A 86 -11.10 6.15 -12.57
C LYS A 86 -9.96 5.88 -11.60
N PRO A 87 -10.25 5.38 -10.38
CA PRO A 87 -9.22 5.05 -9.41
C PRO A 87 -8.18 4.07 -9.97
N ARG A 88 -6.91 4.39 -9.76
CA ARG A 88 -5.73 3.60 -10.13
C ARG A 88 -5.09 3.04 -8.88
N TYR A 89 -5.05 1.73 -8.78
CA TYR A 89 -4.62 1.03 -7.57
C TYR A 89 -3.35 0.22 -7.81
N LEU A 90 -2.25 0.57 -7.14
CA LEU A 90 -1.00 -0.21 -7.17
C LEU A 90 -1.01 -1.21 -6.01
N MET A 91 -1.12 -2.50 -6.35
CA MET A 91 -1.30 -3.58 -5.38
C MET A 91 0.02 -4.00 -4.72
N GLY A 92 -0.01 -4.18 -3.40
CA GLY A 92 1.08 -4.77 -2.62
C GLY A 92 2.31 -3.88 -2.42
N VAL A 93 2.23 -2.60 -2.72
CA VAL A 93 3.32 -1.61 -2.65
C VAL A 93 2.99 -0.55 -1.60
N GLY A 94 3.84 -0.05 -0.75
CA GLY A 94 5.28 -0.28 -0.65
C GLY A 94 5.90 0.53 0.49
N THR A 95 7.15 0.92 0.28
CA THR A 95 7.84 1.86 1.18
C THR A 95 7.27 3.28 1.06
N PRO A 96 7.55 4.19 2.02
CA PRO A 96 7.15 5.60 1.88
C PRO A 96 7.61 6.23 0.55
N GLN A 97 8.81 5.90 0.11
CA GLN A 97 9.36 6.39 -1.17
C GLN A 97 8.58 5.86 -2.38
N ASP A 98 8.14 4.60 -2.32
CA ASP A 98 7.32 4.00 -3.39
C ASP A 98 5.95 4.68 -3.48
N LEU A 99 5.34 5.07 -2.35
CA LEU A 99 4.08 5.80 -2.34
C LEU A 99 4.23 7.18 -2.98
N VAL A 100 5.25 7.94 -2.56
CA VAL A 100 5.55 9.26 -3.14
C VAL A 100 5.75 9.15 -4.65
N ARG A 101 6.56 8.17 -5.08
CA ARG A 101 6.81 7.95 -6.51
C ARG A 101 5.54 7.54 -7.25
N GLY A 102 4.77 6.59 -6.71
CA GLY A 102 3.52 6.12 -7.32
C GLY A 102 2.50 7.23 -7.49
N VAL A 103 2.28 8.06 -6.46
CA VAL A 103 1.38 9.23 -6.54
C VAL A 103 1.87 10.22 -7.60
N SER A 104 3.18 10.50 -7.66
CA SER A 104 3.74 11.39 -8.69
C SER A 104 3.53 10.90 -10.11
N LEU A 105 3.31 9.60 -10.31
CA LEU A 105 2.99 8.97 -11.59
C LEU A 105 1.47 8.85 -11.83
N GLY A 106 0.63 9.18 -10.85
CA GLY A 106 -0.83 9.17 -10.97
C GLY A 106 -1.51 7.92 -10.35
N VAL A 107 -0.88 7.25 -9.42
CA VAL A 107 -1.52 6.19 -8.61
C VAL A 107 -2.33 6.82 -7.48
N ASP A 108 -3.57 6.36 -7.26
CA ASP A 108 -4.49 6.90 -6.25
C ASP A 108 -4.57 6.03 -4.99
N MET A 109 -4.33 4.72 -5.11
CA MET A 109 -4.58 3.76 -4.04
C MET A 109 -3.42 2.77 -3.91
N PHE A 110 -3.14 2.40 -2.65
CA PHE A 110 -2.11 1.42 -2.30
C PHE A 110 -2.61 0.50 -1.19
N ASP A 111 -2.09 -0.72 -1.14
CA ASP A 111 -2.10 -1.57 0.03
C ASP A 111 -0.69 -2.08 0.29
N CYS A 112 -0.29 -2.18 1.54
CA CYS A 112 0.93 -2.89 1.86
C CYS A 112 0.99 -3.35 3.32
N VAL A 113 1.76 -4.40 3.56
CA VAL A 113 1.99 -4.93 4.92
C VAL A 113 3.08 -4.17 5.68
N MET A 114 3.80 -3.25 5.01
CA MET A 114 4.99 -2.59 5.58
C MET A 114 4.71 -1.87 6.91
N PRO A 115 3.68 -1.01 7.05
CA PRO A 115 3.47 -0.31 8.30
C PRO A 115 3.21 -1.27 9.47
N THR A 116 2.36 -2.25 9.27
CA THR A 116 1.97 -3.19 10.33
C THR A 116 3.04 -4.23 10.62
N ARG A 117 3.63 -4.85 9.57
CA ARG A 117 4.69 -5.83 9.72
C ARG A 117 5.95 -5.22 10.35
N ASN A 118 6.36 -4.06 9.87
CA ASN A 118 7.52 -3.35 10.40
C ASN A 118 7.28 -2.86 11.83
N GLY A 119 6.10 -2.34 12.14
CA GLY A 119 5.71 -1.96 13.50
C GLY A 119 5.89 -3.12 14.48
N ARG A 120 5.30 -4.27 14.19
CA ARG A 120 5.45 -5.47 15.04
C ARG A 120 6.88 -5.97 15.17
N ASN A 121 7.77 -5.61 14.26
CA ASN A 121 9.18 -5.98 14.28
C ASN A 121 10.10 -4.85 14.81
N GLY A 122 9.54 -3.81 15.39
CA GLY A 122 10.32 -2.72 15.98
C GLY A 122 11.01 -1.80 14.98
N HIS A 123 10.50 -1.74 13.74
CA HIS A 123 11.00 -0.89 12.67
C HIS A 123 9.97 0.20 12.37
N LEU A 124 10.30 1.44 12.73
CA LEU A 124 9.35 2.55 12.78
C LEU A 124 9.75 3.65 11.82
N PHE A 125 8.78 4.13 11.06
CA PHE A 125 8.95 5.24 10.12
C PHE A 125 8.74 6.57 10.86
N THR A 126 9.69 7.49 10.75
CA THR A 126 9.60 8.80 11.40
C THR A 126 9.99 9.93 10.43
N SER A 127 9.68 11.15 10.80
CA SER A 127 10.04 12.37 10.04
C SER A 127 11.56 12.55 9.87
N THR A 128 12.36 11.88 10.70
CA THR A 128 13.83 11.94 10.69
C THR A 128 14.48 10.68 10.14
N GLY A 129 13.67 9.74 9.62
CA GLY A 129 14.14 8.46 9.08
C GLY A 129 13.63 7.27 9.90
N ILE A 130 14.35 6.15 9.84
CA ILE A 130 13.89 4.90 10.45
C ILE A 130 14.45 4.76 11.87
N VAL A 131 13.54 4.55 12.83
CA VAL A 131 13.86 4.19 14.21
C VAL A 131 13.74 2.67 14.37
N ARG A 132 14.84 2.01 14.76
CA ARG A 132 14.85 0.61 15.17
C ARG A 132 14.79 0.55 16.69
N ILE A 133 13.59 0.33 17.23
CA ILE A 133 13.34 0.44 18.69
C ILE A 133 14.19 -0.51 19.53
N ARG A 134 14.64 -1.65 18.95
CA ARG A 134 15.49 -2.65 19.63
C ARG A 134 16.92 -2.20 19.89
N ASN A 135 17.35 -1.09 19.31
CA ASN A 135 18.69 -0.55 19.52
C ASN A 135 18.85 -0.05 20.96
N ALA A 136 20.01 -0.32 21.56
CA ALA A 136 20.30 -0.04 22.97
C ALA A 136 20.18 1.46 23.34
N GLN A 137 20.40 2.35 22.39
CA GLN A 137 20.25 3.82 22.58
C GLN A 137 18.84 4.23 23.01
N HIS A 138 17.82 3.41 22.75
CA HIS A 138 16.44 3.72 23.11
C HIS A 138 16.06 3.28 24.54
N LYS A 139 16.93 2.52 25.23
CA LYS A 139 16.65 1.97 26.55
C LYS A 139 16.30 3.04 27.61
N THR A 140 16.91 4.22 27.49
CA THR A 140 16.74 5.36 28.44
C THR A 140 16.24 6.63 27.73
N ALA A 141 15.77 6.51 26.49
CA ALA A 141 15.36 7.67 25.69
C ALA A 141 13.93 8.09 26.08
N ASP A 142 13.84 9.10 26.94
CA ASP A 142 12.54 9.67 27.39
C ASP A 142 12.05 10.76 26.42
N ILE A 143 11.92 10.36 25.16
CA ILE A 143 11.41 11.17 24.04
C ILE A 143 10.42 10.34 23.24
N PRO A 144 9.46 10.95 22.49
CA PRO A 144 8.54 10.23 21.64
C PRO A 144 9.24 9.49 20.50
N LEU A 145 8.53 8.62 19.79
CA LEU A 145 9.04 7.97 18.57
C LEU A 145 9.40 8.99 17.50
N ASP A 146 8.57 10.02 17.34
CA ASP A 146 8.76 11.12 16.41
C ASP A 146 8.18 12.40 17.01
N ASP A 147 9.00 13.43 17.16
CA ASP A 147 8.62 14.72 17.76
C ASP A 147 7.61 15.51 16.92
N LYS A 148 7.49 15.17 15.62
CA LYS A 148 6.55 15.79 14.68
C LYS A 148 5.26 14.99 14.48
N CYS A 149 5.09 13.89 15.21
CA CYS A 149 3.96 12.99 15.06
C CYS A 149 2.95 13.17 16.19
N SER A 150 1.69 13.41 15.84
CA SER A 150 0.57 13.57 16.78
C SER A 150 -0.23 12.28 16.98
N CYS A 151 0.35 11.11 16.70
CA CYS A 151 -0.37 9.85 16.96
C CYS A 151 -0.43 9.56 18.47
N TYR A 152 -1.43 8.77 18.86
CA TYR A 152 -1.61 8.34 20.24
C TYR A 152 -0.33 7.81 20.90
N THR A 153 0.50 7.09 20.13
CA THR A 153 1.75 6.53 20.65
C THR A 153 2.77 7.62 20.96
N CYS A 154 2.96 8.59 20.08
CA CYS A 154 3.95 9.66 20.27
C CYS A 154 3.55 10.65 21.35
N GLU A 155 2.24 10.89 21.54
CA GLU A 155 1.72 11.81 22.57
C GLU A 155 1.78 11.23 23.97
N ASN A 156 1.76 9.91 24.12
CA ASN A 156 1.57 9.28 25.44
C ASN A 156 2.72 8.39 25.90
N PHE A 157 3.66 8.00 25.02
CA PHE A 157 4.69 7.01 25.36
C PHE A 157 6.07 7.39 24.84
N SER A 158 7.09 7.18 25.70
CA SER A 158 8.48 7.40 25.29
C SER A 158 9.09 6.20 24.56
N ARG A 159 10.18 6.43 23.84
CA ARG A 159 10.97 5.35 23.22
C ARG A 159 11.45 4.34 24.23
N ALA A 160 11.85 4.79 25.42
CA ALA A 160 12.28 3.90 26.49
C ALA A 160 11.18 2.91 26.90
N TYR A 161 9.95 3.39 27.06
CA TYR A 161 8.83 2.53 27.41
C TYR A 161 8.50 1.53 26.30
N ILE A 162 8.44 1.99 25.05
CA ILE A 162 8.18 1.11 23.89
C ILE A 162 9.30 0.09 23.68
N HIS A 163 10.57 0.51 23.87
CA HIS A 163 11.72 -0.41 23.87
C HIS A 163 11.56 -1.49 24.95
N HIS A 164 11.15 -1.11 26.16
CA HIS A 164 10.91 -2.05 27.26
C HIS A 164 9.82 -3.06 26.88
N LEU A 165 8.68 -2.60 26.39
CA LEU A 165 7.57 -3.48 25.97
C LEU A 165 8.00 -4.48 24.87
N ASP A 166 8.72 -4.01 23.85
CA ASP A 166 9.25 -4.89 22.78
C ASP A 166 10.23 -5.93 23.35
N ARG A 167 11.10 -5.54 24.28
CA ARG A 167 12.06 -6.46 24.92
C ARG A 167 11.41 -7.51 25.79
N CYS A 168 10.31 -7.18 26.45
CA CYS A 168 9.52 -8.11 27.25
C CYS A 168 8.55 -8.96 26.41
N GLY A 169 8.41 -8.67 25.12
CA GLY A 169 7.49 -9.38 24.24
C GLY A 169 6.01 -9.03 24.49
N GLU A 170 5.75 -7.85 25.10
CA GLU A 170 4.41 -7.39 25.39
C GLU A 170 3.65 -7.00 24.13
N MET A 171 2.43 -7.51 23.99
CA MET A 171 1.57 -7.23 22.83
C MET A 171 1.28 -5.74 22.66
N LEU A 172 1.16 -5.01 23.77
CA LEU A 172 0.96 -3.56 23.76
C LEU A 172 2.07 -2.83 22.98
N GLY A 173 3.33 -3.26 23.08
CA GLY A 173 4.43 -2.70 22.30
C GLY A 173 4.19 -2.81 20.80
N ALA A 174 3.80 -3.98 20.32
CA ALA A 174 3.47 -4.21 18.91
C ALA A 174 2.26 -3.38 18.45
N MET A 175 1.23 -3.24 19.30
CA MET A 175 0.06 -2.40 19.01
C MET A 175 0.44 -0.92 18.87
N LEU A 176 1.17 -0.36 19.83
CA LEU A 176 1.59 1.04 19.83
C LEU A 176 2.48 1.38 18.62
N MET A 177 3.44 0.51 18.31
CA MET A 177 4.33 0.66 17.15
C MET A 177 3.57 0.56 15.82
N THR A 178 2.59 -0.32 15.73
CA THR A 178 1.72 -0.44 14.55
C THR A 178 0.86 0.79 14.36
N THR A 179 0.24 1.29 15.44
CA THR A 179 -0.55 2.53 15.43
C THR A 179 0.26 3.72 14.91
N HIS A 180 1.51 3.86 15.40
CA HIS A 180 2.42 4.92 14.92
C HIS A 180 2.70 4.78 13.42
N ASN A 181 3.10 3.59 12.95
CA ASN A 181 3.42 3.40 11.53
C ASN A 181 2.22 3.62 10.60
N ILE A 182 1.03 3.17 11.00
CA ILE A 182 -0.20 3.43 10.23
C ILE A 182 -0.48 4.94 10.15
N HIS A 183 -0.39 5.64 11.28
CA HIS A 183 -0.56 7.09 11.32
C HIS A 183 0.45 7.83 10.43
N TYR A 184 1.71 7.40 10.44
CA TYR A 184 2.76 7.95 9.55
C TYR A 184 2.37 7.80 8.07
N TYR A 185 1.92 6.60 7.66
CA TYR A 185 1.50 6.36 6.27
C TYR A 185 0.26 7.16 5.88
N HIS A 186 -0.73 7.27 6.76
CA HIS A 186 -1.91 8.10 6.52
C HIS A 186 -1.55 9.59 6.36
N ASN A 187 -0.68 10.11 7.23
CA ASN A 187 -0.22 11.49 7.12
C ASN A 187 0.59 11.73 5.85
N LEU A 188 1.44 10.78 5.46
CA LEU A 188 2.18 10.86 4.20
C LEU A 188 1.21 10.98 3.01
N MET A 189 0.23 10.08 2.91
CA MET A 189 -0.77 10.11 1.83
C MET A 189 -1.63 11.38 1.84
N ALA A 190 -1.92 11.94 3.00
CA ALA A 190 -2.69 13.20 3.11
C ALA A 190 -1.90 14.45 2.65
N GLN A 191 -0.59 14.35 2.53
CA GLN A 191 0.29 15.44 2.07
C GLN A 191 0.61 15.36 0.56
N LEU A 192 0.29 14.24 -0.09
CA LEU A 192 0.51 13.99 -1.51
C LEU A 192 -0.72 14.35 -2.35
#